data_60a6ea342b2b7bd49489cb30197168dc
#
_entry.id   60a6ea342b2b7bd49489cb30197168dc
#
_cell.length_a   1.000
_cell.length_b   1.000
_cell.length_c   1.000
_cell.angle_alpha   90.00
_cell.angle_beta   90.00
_cell.angle_gamma   90.00
#
_symmetry.space_group_name_H-M   'P 1'
#
loop_
_entity.id
_entity.type
_entity.pdbx_description
1 polymer ?
#
loop_
_entity_poly.entity_id
_entity_poly.type
_entity_poly.pdbx_seq_one_letter_code
_entity_poly.pdbx_strand_id
1 'polypeptide(L)' 'MSEEEINMEINRVKTALQKTESRKLEHDYGKYLKKLYRKLRYYNRSVKHAK' A
#
# COMPACT_ATOMS: atom_id res chain seq x y z
N MET A 1 2.82 -6.85 -10.62
CA MET A 1 2.86 -7.01 -9.16
C MET A 1 1.78 -7.95 -8.69
N SER A 2 2.12 -8.91 -7.88
CA SER A 2 1.15 -9.81 -7.29
C SER A 2 0.52 -9.17 -6.05
N GLU A 3 -0.61 -9.74 -5.62
CA GLU A 3 -1.28 -9.29 -4.41
C GLU A 3 -0.37 -9.40 -3.19
N GLU A 4 0.40 -10.47 -3.10
CA GLU A 4 1.36 -10.66 -2.02
C GLU A 4 2.41 -9.56 -1.97
N GLU A 5 2.93 -9.21 -3.13
CA GLU A 5 3.92 -8.15 -3.22
C GLU A 5 3.36 -6.81 -2.76
N ILE A 6 2.13 -6.52 -3.15
CA ILE A 6 1.46 -5.28 -2.73
C ILE A 6 1.27 -5.28 -1.21
N ASN A 7 0.84 -6.40 -0.64
CA ASN A 7 0.65 -6.51 0.80
C ASN A 7 1.97 -6.36 1.56
N MET A 8 3.04 -6.93 1.04
CA MET A 8 4.36 -6.78 1.63
C MET A 8 4.83 -5.33 1.62
N GLU A 9 4.59 -4.64 0.51
CA GLU A 9 4.91 -3.22 0.40
C GLU A 9 4.14 -2.41 1.42
N ILE A 10 2.85 -2.67 1.55
CA ILE A 10 2.00 -1.98 2.51
C ILE A 10 2.53 -2.17 3.92
N ASN A 11 2.86 -3.40 4.29
CA ASN A 11 3.41 -3.70 5.61
C ASN A 11 4.74 -2.98 5.85
N ARG A 12 5.59 -2.94 4.83
CA ARG A 12 6.88 -2.27 4.90
C ARG A 12 6.70 -0.77 5.15
N VAL A 13 5.79 -0.16 4.41
CA VAL A 13 5.52 1.27 4.54
C VAL A 13 4.88 1.58 5.89
N LYS A 14 3.95 0.74 6.34
CA LYS A 14 3.33 0.90 7.66
C LYS A 14 4.37 0.85 8.78
N THR A 15 5.30 -0.09 8.67
CA THR A 15 6.37 -0.22 9.66
C THR A 15 7.26 1.01 9.66
N ALA A 16 7.61 1.49 8.48
CA ALA A 16 8.41 2.70 8.35
C ALA A 16 7.68 3.91 8.91
N LEU A 17 6.38 3.98 8.68
CA LEU A 17 5.55 5.08 9.18
C LEU A 17 5.53 5.11 10.70
N GLN A 18 5.45 3.94 11.34
CA GLN A 18 5.46 3.85 12.79
C GLN A 18 6.78 4.30 13.39
N LYS A 19 7.87 4.09 12.67
CA LYS A 19 9.21 4.41 13.15
C LYS A 19 9.63 5.84 12.81
N THR A 20 8.98 6.47 11.85
CA THR A 20 9.39 7.80 11.42
C THR A 20 8.97 8.86 12.43
N GLU A 21 9.84 9.83 12.65
CA GLU A 21 9.54 10.98 13.49
C GLU A 21 9.29 12.24 12.67
N SER A 22 9.46 12.13 11.36
CA SER A 22 9.31 13.26 10.46
C SER A 22 7.88 13.34 9.92
N ARG A 23 7.23 14.48 10.11
CA ARG A 23 5.87 14.70 9.61
C ARG A 23 5.82 14.70 8.09
N LYS A 24 6.89 15.18 7.46
CA LYS A 24 6.97 15.18 6.00
C LYS A 24 6.96 13.76 5.46
N LEU A 25 7.76 12.90 6.07
CA LEU A 25 7.82 11.50 5.69
C LEU A 25 6.51 10.77 5.97
N GLU A 26 5.88 11.10 7.10
CA GLU A 26 4.56 10.56 7.43
C GLU A 26 3.56 10.88 6.33
N HIS A 27 3.56 12.12 5.89
CA HIS A 27 2.64 12.56 4.85
C HIS A 27 2.90 11.85 3.53
N ASP A 28 4.17 11.74 3.16
CA ASP A 28 4.57 11.06 1.92
C ASP A 28 4.22 9.57 1.98
N TYR A 29 4.49 8.92 3.09
CA TYR A 29 4.15 7.52 3.28
C TYR A 29 2.64 7.31 3.24
N GLY A 30 1.88 8.23 3.81
CA GLY A 30 0.44 8.19 3.77
C GLY A 30 -0.11 8.21 2.34
N LYS A 31 0.46 9.08 1.52
CA LYS A 31 0.09 9.17 0.11
C LYS A 31 0.44 7.88 -0.63
N TYR A 32 1.61 7.35 -0.34
CA TYR A 32 2.08 6.12 -0.96
C TYR A 32 1.19 4.94 -0.57
N LEU A 33 0.80 4.89 0.70
CA LEU A 33 -0.12 3.85 1.18
C LEU A 33 -1.45 3.90 0.45
N LYS A 34 -1.98 5.09 0.25
CA LYS A 34 -3.24 5.25 -0.49
C LYS A 34 -3.12 4.69 -1.90
N LYS A 35 -2.00 4.92 -2.55
CA LYS A 35 -1.75 4.37 -3.88
C LYS A 35 -1.69 2.85 -3.87
N LEU A 36 -1.03 2.30 -2.87
CA LEU A 36 -0.92 0.85 -2.73
C LEU A 36 -2.27 0.20 -2.46
N TYR A 37 -3.06 0.79 -1.58
CA TYR A 37 -4.40 0.29 -1.30
C TYR A 37 -5.28 0.35 -2.54
N ARG A 38 -5.14 1.41 -3.33
CA ARG A 38 -5.89 1.54 -4.57
C ARG A 38 -5.50 0.45 -5.56
N LYS A 39 -4.21 0.16 -5.68
CA LYS A 39 -3.72 -0.91 -6.54
C LYS A 39 -4.25 -2.26 -6.09
N LEU A 40 -4.22 -2.52 -4.80
CA LEU A 40 -4.70 -3.76 -4.24
C LEU A 40 -6.19 -3.94 -4.51
N ARG A 41 -6.95 -2.90 -4.32
CA ARG A 41 -8.39 -2.90 -4.58
C ARG A 41 -8.68 -3.18 -6.05
N TYR A 42 -7.93 -2.54 -6.91
CA TYR A 42 -8.08 -2.72 -8.36
C TYR A 42 -7.73 -4.15 -8.75
N TYR A 43 -6.68 -4.68 -8.17
CA TYR A 43 -6.25 -6.05 -8.42
C TYR A 43 -7.32 -7.06 -7.98
N ASN A 44 -7.85 -6.90 -6.79
CA ASN A 44 -8.89 -7.77 -6.27
C ASN A 44 -10.14 -7.72 -7.13
N ARG A 45 -10.51 -6.52 -7.55
CA ARG A 45 -11.66 -6.32 -8.40
C ARG A 45 -11.49 -7.03 -9.74
N SER A 46 -10.30 -6.93 -10.29
CA SER A 46 -9.97 -7.58 -11.56
C SER A 46 -10.09 -9.09 -11.46
N VAL A 47 -9.57 -9.65 -10.37
CA VAL A 47 -9.64 -11.09 -10.13
C VAL A 47 -11.10 -11.55 -9.96
N LYS A 48 -11.90 -10.78 -9.25
CA LYS A 48 -13.31 -11.11 -9.05
C LYS A 48 -14.10 -11.04 -10.35
N HIS A 49 -13.74 -10.14 -11.22
CA HIS A 49 -14.42 -9.99 -12.50
C HIS A 49 -14.01 -11.04 -13.53
N ALA A 50 -12.91 -11.70 -13.28
CA ALA A 50 -12.40 -12.73 -14.18
C ALA A 50 -13.27 -13.99 -14.19
N LYS A 51 -14.25 -14.03 -13.37
CA LYS A 51 -15.20 -15.14 -13.40
C LYS A 51 -16.16 -14.96 -14.57
#